data_f879223f8b065aa7a168f0dcda5e8b80
#
_entry.id   f879223f8b065aa7a168f0dcda5e8b80
#
_cell.length_a   1.000
_cell.length_b   1.000
_cell.length_c   1.000
_cell.angle_alpha   90.00
_cell.angle_beta   90.00
_cell.angle_gamma   90.00
#
_symmetry.space_group_name_H-M   'P 1'
#
loop_
_entity.id
_entity.type
_entity.pdbx_description
1 polymer ?
#
loop_
_entity_poly.entity_id
_entity_poly.type
_entity_poly.pdbx_seq_one_letter_code
_entity_poly.pdbx_strand_id
1 'polypeptide(L)'
;MIEGPGHVPMHKIKINMDKQLKECGEAPFYTLGPLTTDIAPGYDHITSGIGAAMIGWFGCAMLCYVTPKEHLGLPDRDDVKEGVITYRCPAAGISPTSAPCPAPCRSAWPHSRARPG
;
A
#
# COMPACT_ATOMS: atom_id res chain seq x y z
N MET A 1 -4.32 -18.03 -4.03
CA MET A 1 -3.65 -16.77 -3.69
C MET A 1 -2.16 -16.95 -3.75
N ILE A 2 -1.46 -16.03 -4.35
CA ILE A 2 0.00 -16.05 -4.49
C ILE A 2 0.56 -14.95 -3.60
N GLU A 3 1.55 -15.27 -2.78
CA GLU A 3 2.26 -14.31 -1.94
C GLU A 3 3.46 -13.74 -2.70
N GLY A 4 3.61 -12.43 -2.67
CA GLY A 4 4.71 -11.72 -3.30
C GLY A 4 5.78 -11.30 -2.31
N PRO A 5 6.92 -10.79 -2.80
CA PRO A 5 7.99 -10.28 -1.96
C PRO A 5 7.58 -9.02 -1.19
N GLY A 6 8.09 -8.87 0.03
CA GLY A 6 7.82 -7.70 0.88
C GLY A 6 8.68 -6.47 0.54
N HIS A 7 9.88 -6.67 0.01
CA HIS A 7 10.83 -5.60 -0.32
C HIS A 7 11.07 -5.56 -1.82
N VAL A 8 10.56 -4.54 -2.50
CA VAL A 8 10.71 -4.37 -3.94
C VAL A 8 11.01 -2.92 -4.27
N PRO A 9 12.16 -2.60 -4.84
CA PRO A 9 12.45 -1.25 -5.31
C PRO A 9 11.40 -0.75 -6.30
N MET A 10 11.05 0.53 -6.24
CA MET A 10 9.95 1.13 -7.03
C MET A 10 10.00 0.76 -8.51
N HIS A 11 11.17 0.81 -9.13
CA HIS A 11 11.33 0.53 -10.57
C HIS A 11 11.07 -0.95 -10.94
N LYS A 12 11.04 -1.86 -9.97
CA LYS A 12 10.78 -3.29 -10.18
C LYS A 12 9.35 -3.72 -9.83
N ILE A 13 8.54 -2.85 -9.25
CA ILE A 13 7.18 -3.19 -8.80
C ILE A 13 6.31 -3.62 -9.98
N LYS A 14 6.33 -2.87 -11.08
CA LYS A 14 5.57 -3.24 -12.28
C LYS A 14 6.02 -4.57 -12.85
N ILE A 15 7.32 -4.80 -12.96
CA ILE A 15 7.89 -6.05 -13.47
C ILE A 15 7.46 -7.24 -12.62
N ASN A 16 7.45 -7.06 -11.29
CA ASN A 16 7.00 -8.09 -10.35
C ASN A 16 5.52 -8.44 -10.56
N MET A 17 4.66 -7.43 -10.71
CA MET A 17 3.23 -7.64 -10.95
C MET A 17 2.97 -8.30 -12.31
N ASP A 18 3.58 -7.81 -13.39
CA ASP A 18 3.42 -8.35 -14.73
C ASP A 18 3.85 -9.84 -14.78
N LYS A 19 4.96 -10.17 -14.11
CA LYS A 19 5.45 -11.54 -14.01
C LYS A 19 4.46 -12.44 -13.26
N GLN A 20 3.91 -11.99 -12.16
CA GLN A 20 2.94 -12.73 -11.39
C GLN A 20 1.68 -13.03 -12.22
N LEU A 21 1.13 -12.02 -12.88
CA LEU A 21 -0.04 -12.18 -13.74
C LEU A 21 0.19 -13.23 -14.82
N LYS A 22 1.35 -13.18 -15.48
CA LYS A 22 1.71 -14.08 -16.56
C LYS A 22 1.94 -15.52 -16.09
N GLU A 23 2.78 -15.69 -15.05
CA GLU A 23 3.23 -17.02 -14.63
C GLU A 23 2.21 -17.73 -13.73
N CYS A 24 1.37 -16.98 -13.02
CA CYS A 24 0.41 -17.53 -12.06
C CYS A 24 -1.05 -17.53 -12.58
N GLY A 25 -1.27 -17.33 -13.88
CA GLY A 25 -2.60 -17.39 -14.49
C GLY A 25 -3.59 -16.39 -13.87
N GLU A 26 -3.13 -15.19 -13.58
CA GLU A 26 -3.93 -14.11 -12.95
C GLU A 26 -4.50 -14.47 -11.56
N ALA A 27 -3.91 -15.45 -10.87
CA ALA A 27 -4.32 -15.77 -9.51
C ALA A 27 -4.18 -14.52 -8.60
N PRO A 28 -5.07 -14.34 -7.59
CA PRO A 28 -5.00 -13.19 -6.69
C PRO A 28 -3.63 -13.05 -6.05
N PHE A 29 -3.01 -11.87 -6.18
CA PHE A 29 -1.70 -11.54 -5.65
C PHE A 29 -1.83 -10.79 -4.34
N TYR A 30 -1.07 -11.24 -3.34
CA TYR A 30 -1.00 -10.66 -2.00
C TYR A 30 0.42 -10.20 -1.72
N THR A 31 0.61 -8.95 -1.31
CA THR A 31 1.93 -8.39 -1.05
C THR A 31 2.00 -7.66 0.28
N LEU A 32 3.17 -7.68 0.92
CA LEU A 32 3.49 -6.88 2.09
C LEU A 32 4.03 -5.50 1.62
N GLY A 33 3.17 -4.61 1.27
CA GLY A 33 3.56 -3.33 0.69
C GLY A 33 3.47 -3.35 -0.83
N PRO A 34 4.61 -3.41 -1.54
CA PRO A 34 5.97 -3.65 -1.05
C PRO A 34 6.67 -2.42 -0.45
N LEU A 35 7.60 -2.68 0.47
CA LEU A 35 8.52 -1.66 0.96
C LEU A 35 9.48 -1.25 -0.17
N THR A 36 9.50 0.04 -0.48
CA THR A 36 10.24 0.57 -1.64
C THR A 36 11.68 0.93 -1.32
N THR A 37 12.02 1.04 -0.04
CA THR A 37 13.36 1.34 0.46
C THR A 37 13.53 0.83 1.89
N ASP A 38 14.78 0.57 2.30
CA ASP A 38 15.14 0.02 3.61
C ASP A 38 15.84 1.06 4.51
N ILE A 39 15.77 2.33 4.18
CA ILE A 39 16.50 3.41 4.88
C ILE A 39 15.65 4.19 5.89
N ALA A 40 14.45 3.77 6.17
CA ALA A 40 13.50 4.51 6.99
C ALA A 40 12.97 3.70 8.18
N PRO A 41 13.82 3.26 9.13
CA PRO A 41 13.37 2.51 10.31
C PRO A 41 12.38 3.36 11.12
N GLY A 42 11.28 2.73 11.55
CA GLY A 42 10.16 3.42 12.22
C GLY A 42 9.16 4.11 11.28
N TYR A 43 9.46 4.18 9.97
CA TYR A 43 8.61 4.76 8.93
C TYR A 43 8.32 3.78 7.79
N ASP A 44 8.53 2.49 8.02
CA ASP A 44 8.33 1.44 7.01
C ASP A 44 6.87 1.35 6.54
N HIS A 45 5.90 1.72 7.36
CA HIS A 45 4.50 1.83 6.96
C HIS A 45 4.30 2.88 5.85
N ILE A 46 5.07 3.97 5.84
CA ILE A 46 5.01 5.01 4.81
C ILE A 46 5.66 4.50 3.51
N THR A 47 6.87 3.95 3.59
CA THR A 47 7.59 3.46 2.42
C THR A 47 6.86 2.30 1.75
N SER A 48 6.25 1.42 2.54
CA SER A 48 5.41 0.34 2.00
C SER A 48 4.06 0.84 1.49
N GLY A 49 3.49 1.90 2.05
CA GLY A 49 2.30 2.56 1.53
C GLY A 49 2.50 3.09 0.10
N ILE A 50 3.69 3.61 -0.21
CA ILE A 50 4.08 4.01 -1.57
C ILE A 50 4.06 2.81 -2.51
N GLY A 51 4.70 1.70 -2.11
CA GLY A 51 4.73 0.48 -2.90
C GLY A 51 3.34 -0.16 -3.05
N ALA A 52 2.52 -0.10 -2.00
CA ALA A 52 1.14 -0.57 -2.03
C ALA A 52 0.30 0.20 -3.06
N ALA A 53 0.44 1.53 -3.12
CA ALA A 53 -0.23 2.34 -4.12
C ALA A 53 0.19 1.92 -5.54
N MET A 54 1.48 1.73 -5.76
CA MET A 54 2.00 1.35 -7.09
C MET A 54 1.56 -0.04 -7.50
N ILE A 55 1.72 -1.04 -6.65
CA ILE A 55 1.39 -2.42 -7.02
C ILE A 55 -0.12 -2.63 -7.14
N GLY A 56 -0.91 -1.94 -6.31
CA GLY A 56 -2.36 -1.91 -6.45
C GLY A 56 -2.81 -1.30 -7.77
N TRP A 57 -2.16 -0.21 -8.20
CA TRP A 57 -2.39 0.39 -9.52
C TRP A 57 -2.15 -0.61 -10.67
N PHE A 58 -1.18 -1.48 -10.52
CA PHE A 58 -0.86 -2.52 -11.51
C PHE A 58 -1.71 -3.78 -11.39
N GLY A 59 -2.63 -3.87 -10.42
CA GLY A 59 -3.61 -4.94 -10.34
C GLY A 59 -3.44 -5.92 -9.18
N CYS A 60 -2.64 -5.62 -8.17
CA CYS A 60 -2.53 -6.43 -6.97
C CYS A 60 -3.88 -6.51 -6.25
N ALA A 61 -4.30 -7.73 -5.91
CA ALA A 61 -5.63 -7.99 -5.36
C ALA A 61 -5.72 -7.72 -3.86
N MET A 62 -4.63 -7.93 -3.11
CA MET A 62 -4.61 -7.81 -1.65
C MET A 62 -3.29 -7.22 -1.17
N LEU A 63 -3.39 -6.36 -0.18
CA LEU A 63 -2.26 -5.68 0.44
C LEU A 63 -2.22 -5.98 1.93
N CYS A 64 -1.09 -6.45 2.44
CA CYS A 64 -0.82 -6.50 3.87
C CYS A 64 -0.28 -5.15 4.32
N TYR A 65 -0.84 -4.62 5.41
CA TYR A 65 -0.32 -3.39 5.99
C TYR A 65 0.98 -3.63 6.74
N VAL A 66 1.78 -2.59 6.86
CA VAL A 66 3.01 -2.54 7.64
C VAL A 66 2.82 -1.53 8.77
N THR A 67 3.38 -1.79 9.93
CA THR A 67 3.33 -0.88 11.07
C THR A 67 4.62 -0.07 11.22
N PRO A 68 4.63 1.03 12.00
CA PRO A 68 5.86 1.74 12.35
C PRO A 68 6.90 0.87 13.07
N LYS A 69 6.46 -0.24 13.66
CA LYS A 69 7.32 -1.20 14.38
C LYS A 69 7.92 -2.30 13.51
N GLU A 70 7.66 -2.30 12.21
CA GLU A 70 8.25 -3.28 11.30
C GLU A 70 9.76 -3.33 11.49
N HIS A 71 10.32 -4.51 11.63
CA HIS A 71 11.73 -4.78 11.95
C HIS A 71 12.24 -4.28 13.31
N LEU A 72 11.42 -3.56 14.10
CA LEU A 72 11.86 -2.93 15.36
C LEU A 72 11.31 -3.62 16.61
N GLY A 73 10.19 -4.32 16.50
CA GLY A 73 9.55 -4.98 17.64
C GLY A 73 8.09 -5.34 17.40
N LEU A 74 7.40 -5.72 18.46
CA LEU A 74 5.98 -6.01 18.39
C LEU A 74 5.18 -4.71 18.35
N PRO A 75 4.24 -4.56 17.40
CA PRO A 75 3.39 -3.39 17.32
C PRO A 75 2.35 -3.39 18.46
N ASP A 76 2.05 -2.22 18.96
CA ASP A 76 0.91 -1.99 19.84
C ASP A 76 -0.35 -1.63 19.03
N ARG A 77 -1.44 -1.30 19.74
CA ARG A 77 -2.72 -0.96 19.12
C ARG A 77 -2.63 0.28 18.23
N ASP A 78 -1.86 1.28 18.64
CA ASP A 78 -1.75 2.53 17.92
C ASP A 78 -0.87 2.37 16.68
N ASP A 79 0.19 1.56 16.76
CA ASP A 79 1.01 1.18 15.62
C ASP A 79 0.18 0.45 14.54
N VAL A 80 -0.68 -0.48 14.95
CA VAL A 80 -1.59 -1.20 14.05
C VAL A 80 -2.57 -0.24 13.37
N LYS A 81 -3.16 0.67 14.15
CA LYS A 81 -4.07 1.68 13.64
C LYS A 81 -3.40 2.58 12.59
N GLU A 82 -2.18 3.03 12.86
CA GLU A 82 -1.39 3.87 11.96
C GLU A 82 -1.08 3.14 10.64
N GLY A 83 -0.64 1.88 10.73
CA GLY A 83 -0.37 1.05 9.56
C GLY A 83 -1.62 0.85 8.69
N VAL A 84 -2.76 0.52 9.30
CA VAL A 84 -4.04 0.33 8.58
C VAL A 84 -4.51 1.62 7.92
N ILE A 85 -4.40 2.76 8.60
CA ILE A 85 -4.79 4.06 8.03
C ILE A 85 -3.91 4.40 6.83
N THR A 86 -2.60 4.21 6.95
CA THR A 86 -1.64 4.46 5.87
C THR A 86 -1.99 3.67 4.61
N TYR A 87 -2.39 2.41 4.76
CA TYR A 87 -2.75 1.56 3.61
C TYR A 87 -4.14 1.84 3.03
N ARG A 88 -5.07 2.29 3.84
CA ARG A 88 -6.41 2.63 3.35
C ARG A 88 -6.42 3.85 2.43
N CYS A 89 -5.55 4.82 2.67
CA CYS A 89 -5.48 6.03 1.85
C CYS A 89 -5.09 5.74 0.39
N PRO A 90 -3.97 5.06 0.09
CA PRO A 90 -3.62 4.72 -1.27
C PRO A 90 -4.59 3.71 -1.90
N ALA A 91 -5.07 2.71 -1.16
CA ALA A 91 -6.01 1.72 -1.68
C ALA A 91 -7.32 2.34 -2.17
N ALA A 92 -7.83 3.37 -1.49
CA ALA A 92 -9.04 4.08 -1.90
C ALA A 92 -8.87 4.85 -3.22
N GLY A 93 -7.64 5.33 -3.51
CA GLY A 93 -7.34 6.04 -4.77
C GLY A 93 -7.13 5.14 -5.98
N ILE A 94 -6.90 3.85 -5.75
CA ILE A 94 -6.61 2.86 -6.80
C ILE A 94 -7.90 2.22 -7.34
N SER A 95 -8.96 2.16 -6.53
CA SER A 95 -10.20 1.50 -6.92
C SER A 95 -10.89 2.25 -8.07
N PRO A 96 -11.15 1.60 -9.22
CA PRO A 96 -11.90 2.22 -10.30
C PRO A 96 -13.36 2.52 -9.92
N THR A 97 -13.85 1.95 -8.83
CA THR A 97 -15.18 2.20 -8.28
C THR A 97 -15.19 3.37 -7.30
N SER A 98 -14.04 4.05 -7.12
CA SER A 98 -13.87 5.27 -6.31
C SER A 98 -14.91 5.44 -5.19
N ALA A 99 -14.94 4.49 -4.25
CA ALA A 99 -15.54 4.78 -2.97
C ALA A 99 -14.76 5.96 -2.38
N PRO A 100 -15.39 7.10 -2.10
CA PRO A 100 -14.67 8.26 -1.61
C PRO A 100 -13.91 7.88 -0.33
N CYS A 101 -12.69 8.35 -0.21
CA CYS A 101 -11.89 8.20 1.00
C CYS A 101 -12.77 8.45 2.23
N PRO A 102 -12.82 7.53 3.21
CA PRO A 102 -13.66 7.72 4.39
C PRO A 102 -13.37 9.04 5.07
N ALA A 103 -14.38 9.62 5.70
CA ALA A 103 -14.36 10.95 6.30
C ALA A 103 -13.09 11.34 7.09
N PRO A 104 -12.42 10.43 7.84
CA PRO A 104 -11.16 10.75 8.50
C PRO A 104 -10.01 11.13 7.56
N CYS A 105 -9.95 10.52 6.36
CA CYS A 105 -8.94 10.85 5.36
C CYS A 105 -9.16 12.24 4.74
N ARG A 106 -10.42 12.67 4.61
CA ARG A 106 -10.75 13.99 4.06
C ARG A 106 -10.38 15.13 5.01
N SER A 107 -10.51 14.91 6.32
CA SER A 107 -10.17 15.93 7.31
C SER A 107 -8.66 16.11 7.50
N ALA A 108 -7.87 15.06 7.21
CA ALA A 108 -6.41 15.12 7.26
C ALA A 108 -5.78 15.89 6.09
N TRP A 109 -6.53 16.10 4.98
CA TRP A 109 -6.05 16.80 3.78
C TRP A 109 -6.99 17.95 3.40
N PRO A 110 -6.83 19.14 4.01
CA PRO A 110 -7.73 20.27 3.75
C PRO A 110 -7.67 20.82 2.32
N HIS A 111 -6.72 20.36 1.50
CA HIS A 111 -6.53 20.86 0.13
C HIS A 111 -7.21 20.04 -0.96
N SER A 112 -7.90 18.96 -0.64
CA SER A 112 -8.64 18.14 -1.61
C SER A 112 -10.03 18.72 -1.99
N ARG A 113 -10.28 20.01 -1.70
CA ARG A 113 -11.45 20.66 -2.26
C ARG A 113 -11.25 20.81 -3.75
N ALA A 114 -12.06 20.11 -4.52
CA ALA A 114 -12.17 20.30 -5.95
C ALA A 114 -12.28 21.81 -6.23
N ARG A 115 -11.42 22.33 -7.07
CA ARG A 115 -11.61 23.69 -7.62
C ARG A 115 -12.92 23.66 -8.38
N PRO A 116 -13.86 24.55 -8.12
CA PRO A 116 -14.98 24.71 -9.02
C PRO A 116 -14.44 25.13 -10.37
N GLY A 117 -14.85 24.39 -11.42
CA GLY A 117 -14.56 24.71 -12.80
C GLY A 117 -15.27 25.97 -13.23
#